data_1e96eb69c1756ad3b75bfbaec7adc648
#
_entry.id   1e96eb69c1756ad3b75bfbaec7adc648
#
_cell.length_a   1.000
_cell.length_b   1.000
_cell.length_c   1.000
_cell.angle_alpha   90.00
_cell.angle_beta   90.00
_cell.angle_gamma   90.00
#
_symmetry.space_group_name_H-M   'P 1'
#
loop_
_entity.id
_entity.type
_entity.pdbx_description
1 polymer ?
#
loop_
_entity_poly.entity_id
_entity_poly.type
_entity_poly.pdbx_seq_one_letter_code
_entity_poly.pdbx_strand_id
1 'polypeptide(L)'
;MTLLNLVSYVKRGKNRHKVFLALDKPMMPSELVNKMYGTNSNTYFNLVSRALAELKEKKLVEVLNPKEKTGRIYQKTKLGDDVLEKIRKFD
;
A
#
# COMPACT_ATOMS: atom_id res chain seq x y z
N MET A 1 6.69 -9.59 14.69
CA MET A 1 5.30 -9.69 14.27
C MET A 1 5.06 -10.91 13.44
N THR A 2 3.99 -11.66 13.72
CA THR A 2 3.67 -12.84 12.91
C THR A 2 2.97 -12.42 11.61
N LEU A 3 2.97 -13.32 10.64
CA LEU A 3 2.30 -13.08 9.37
C LEU A 3 0.80 -12.81 9.57
N LEU A 4 0.16 -13.56 10.47
CA LEU A 4 -1.27 -13.35 10.78
C LEU A 4 -1.53 -11.98 11.39
N ASN A 5 -0.62 -11.49 12.25
CA ASN A 5 -0.74 -10.15 12.82
C ASN A 5 -0.67 -9.08 11.73
N LEU A 6 0.20 -9.28 10.74
CA LEU A 6 0.32 -8.34 9.63
C LEU A 6 -0.92 -8.37 8.74
N VAL A 7 -1.49 -9.55 8.50
CA VAL A 7 -2.77 -9.66 7.78
C VAL A 7 -3.86 -8.87 8.50
N SER A 8 -3.97 -9.06 9.82
CA SER A 8 -4.95 -8.32 10.63
C SER A 8 -4.71 -6.82 10.58
N TYR A 9 -3.44 -6.40 10.65
CA TYR A 9 -3.08 -4.99 10.57
C TYR A 9 -3.56 -4.36 9.27
N VAL A 10 -3.31 -5.04 8.15
CA VAL A 10 -3.74 -4.55 6.83
C VAL A 10 -5.27 -4.47 6.77
N LYS A 11 -5.96 -5.53 7.17
CA LYS A 11 -7.41 -5.63 7.03
C LYS A 11 -8.18 -4.69 7.97
N ARG A 12 -7.61 -4.32 9.11
CA ARG A 12 -8.27 -3.42 10.06
C ARG A 12 -8.31 -1.97 9.59
N GLY A 13 -7.39 -1.57 8.72
CA GLY A 13 -7.40 -0.24 8.14
C GLY A 13 -8.11 -0.26 6.79
N LYS A 14 -9.31 0.31 6.70
CA LYS A 14 -10.10 0.30 5.47
C LYS A 14 -9.32 0.84 4.27
N ASN A 15 -8.71 2.00 4.42
CA ASN A 15 -7.92 2.61 3.34
C ASN A 15 -6.62 1.84 3.12
N ARG A 16 -5.98 1.39 4.19
CA ARG A 16 -4.76 0.60 4.14
C ARG A 16 -4.98 -0.68 3.35
N HIS A 17 -6.09 -1.37 3.61
CA HIS A 17 -6.44 -2.60 2.91
C HIS A 17 -6.65 -2.34 1.42
N LYS A 18 -7.42 -1.30 1.09
CA LYS A 18 -7.70 -0.95 -0.30
C LYS A 18 -6.42 -0.59 -1.07
N VAL A 19 -5.56 0.22 -0.47
CA VAL A 19 -4.30 0.63 -1.10
C VAL A 19 -3.39 -0.58 -1.29
N PHE A 20 -3.32 -1.45 -0.29
CA PHE A 20 -2.49 -2.65 -0.36
C PHE A 20 -2.90 -3.54 -1.54
N LEU A 21 -4.20 -3.75 -1.72
CA LEU A 21 -4.71 -4.56 -2.83
C LEU A 21 -4.52 -3.87 -4.19
N ALA A 22 -4.65 -2.55 -4.22
CA ALA A 22 -4.52 -1.80 -5.47
C ALA A 22 -3.07 -1.72 -5.97
N LEU A 23 -2.10 -1.83 -5.05
CA LEU A 23 -0.68 -1.75 -5.39
C LEU A 23 -0.20 -3.11 -5.92
N ASP A 24 -0.57 -3.43 -7.16
CA ASP A 24 -0.26 -4.71 -7.79
C ASP A 24 1.04 -4.69 -8.62
N LYS A 25 1.65 -3.52 -8.74
CA LYS A 25 2.91 -3.32 -9.45
C LYS A 25 3.54 -2.03 -8.90
N PRO A 26 4.81 -1.72 -9.22
CA PRO A 26 5.40 -0.45 -8.79
C PRO A 26 4.55 0.73 -9.28
N MET A 27 4.15 1.60 -8.37
CA MET A 27 3.26 2.73 -8.68
C MET A 27 3.59 3.94 -7.81
N MET A 28 3.31 5.11 -8.37
CA MET A 28 3.33 6.36 -7.60
C MET A 28 1.98 6.55 -6.90
N PRO A 29 1.94 7.34 -5.80
CA PRO A 29 0.66 7.62 -5.13
C PRO A 29 -0.40 8.21 -6.06
N SER A 30 -0.01 9.09 -6.98
CA SER A 30 -0.96 9.67 -7.94
C SER A 30 -1.57 8.61 -8.86
N GLU A 31 -0.78 7.62 -9.26
CA GLU A 31 -1.28 6.51 -10.07
C GLU A 31 -2.27 5.66 -9.29
N LEU A 32 -1.99 5.43 -8.00
CA LEU A 32 -2.92 4.71 -7.12
C LEU A 32 -4.23 5.46 -6.95
N VAL A 33 -4.15 6.78 -6.76
CA VAL A 33 -5.36 7.60 -6.64
C VAL A 33 -6.22 7.48 -7.89
N ASN A 34 -5.61 7.59 -9.07
CA ASN A 34 -6.34 7.43 -10.33
C ASN A 34 -6.95 6.05 -10.47
N LYS A 35 -6.20 5.02 -10.13
CA LYS A 35 -6.67 3.63 -10.22
C LYS A 35 -7.85 3.37 -9.28
N MET A 36 -7.77 3.87 -8.06
CA MET A 36 -8.76 3.58 -7.01
C MET A 36 -10.00 4.45 -7.10
N TYR A 37 -9.84 5.72 -7.47
CA TYR A 37 -10.92 6.71 -7.39
C TYR A 37 -11.27 7.37 -8.71
N GLY A 38 -10.45 7.20 -9.73
CA GLY A 38 -10.69 7.78 -11.06
C GLY A 38 -10.54 9.29 -11.13
N THR A 39 -9.97 9.90 -10.10
CA THR A 39 -9.79 11.35 -10.04
C THR A 39 -8.58 11.67 -9.16
N ASN A 40 -7.98 12.84 -9.40
CA ASN A 40 -6.90 13.36 -8.57
C ASN A 40 -7.48 14.44 -7.65
N SER A 41 -7.56 14.14 -6.36
CA SER A 41 -7.92 15.14 -5.35
C SER A 41 -6.91 15.07 -4.22
N ASN A 42 -6.69 16.19 -3.56
CA ASN A 42 -5.78 16.24 -2.42
C ASN A 42 -6.25 15.34 -1.28
N THR A 43 -7.56 15.21 -1.09
CA THR A 43 -8.12 14.34 -0.06
C THR A 43 -7.74 12.88 -0.31
N TYR A 44 -7.97 12.40 -1.52
CA TYR A 44 -7.61 11.00 -1.86
C TYR A 44 -6.11 10.78 -1.87
N PHE A 45 -5.36 11.76 -2.35
CA PHE A 45 -3.90 11.68 -2.31
C PHE A 45 -3.40 11.54 -0.87
N ASN A 46 -3.96 12.31 0.06
CA ASN A 46 -3.57 12.23 1.46
C ASN A 46 -3.95 10.89 2.08
N LEU A 47 -5.12 10.34 1.74
CA LEU A 47 -5.53 9.01 2.22
C LEU A 47 -4.59 7.92 1.74
N VAL A 48 -4.24 7.95 0.46
CA VAL A 48 -3.34 6.96 -0.14
C VAL A 48 -1.93 7.09 0.45
N SER A 49 -1.43 8.31 0.56
CA SER A 49 -0.09 8.56 1.11
C SER A 49 0.03 8.08 2.55
N ARG A 50 -1.00 8.32 3.36
CA ARG A 50 -1.03 7.86 4.76
C ARG A 50 -1.02 6.33 4.82
N ALA A 51 -1.84 5.69 3.99
CA ALA A 51 -1.89 4.22 3.94
C ALA A 51 -0.54 3.63 3.53
N LEU A 52 0.11 4.24 2.52
CA LEU A 52 1.44 3.79 2.09
C LEU A 52 2.49 3.96 3.20
N ALA A 53 2.42 5.07 3.95
CA ALA A 53 3.33 5.28 5.06
C ALA A 53 3.15 4.23 6.15
N GLU A 54 1.91 3.87 6.46
CA GLU A 54 1.60 2.82 7.44
C GLU A 54 2.11 1.45 6.97
N LEU A 55 1.91 1.14 5.70
CA LEU A 55 2.39 -0.12 5.12
C LEU A 55 3.92 -0.17 5.10
N LYS A 56 4.56 0.95 4.79
CA LYS A 56 6.01 1.06 4.78
C LYS A 56 6.60 0.86 6.18
N GLU A 57 5.94 1.41 7.19
CA GLU A 57 6.39 1.25 8.58
C GLU A 57 6.46 -0.22 8.98
N LYS A 58 5.55 -1.05 8.49
CA LYS A 58 5.54 -2.49 8.73
C LYS A 58 6.35 -3.26 7.70
N LYS A 59 7.07 -2.57 6.82
CA LYS A 59 7.93 -3.16 5.79
C LYS A 59 7.17 -4.02 4.78
N LEU A 60 5.90 -3.74 4.61
CA LEU A 60 5.06 -4.43 3.62
C LEU A 60 5.20 -3.82 2.24
N VAL A 61 5.59 -2.56 2.17
CA VAL A 61 5.94 -1.88 0.92
C VAL A 61 7.25 -1.13 1.12
N GLU A 62 7.91 -0.81 0.00
CA GLU A 62 9.16 -0.05 0.00
C GLU A 62 9.12 1.01 -1.09
N VAL A 63 9.96 2.03 -0.96
CA VAL A 63 10.14 3.07 -1.98
C VAL A 63 11.36 2.71 -2.81
N LEU A 64 11.18 2.64 -4.13
CA LEU A 64 12.27 2.27 -5.04
C LEU A 64 13.24 3.43 -5.27
N ASN A 65 12.76 4.67 -5.13
CA ASN A 65 13.56 5.88 -5.35
C ASN A 65 13.49 6.79 -4.12
N PRO A 66 14.06 6.37 -2.97
CA PRO A 66 13.87 7.08 -1.69
C PRO A 66 14.45 8.49 -1.64
N LYS A 67 15.36 8.81 -2.55
CA LYS A 67 15.95 10.17 -2.61
C LYS A 67 15.00 11.18 -3.22
N GLU A 68 13.98 10.73 -3.95
CA GLU A 68 13.01 11.64 -4.55
C GLU A 68 12.01 12.08 -3.49
N LYS A 69 11.69 13.38 -3.49
CA LYS A 69 10.67 13.94 -2.60
C LYS A 69 9.29 13.83 -3.19
N THR A 70 9.21 13.90 -4.53
CA THR A 70 7.96 13.74 -5.27
C THR A 70 8.15 12.64 -6.30
N GLY A 71 7.05 12.06 -6.73
CA GLY A 71 7.10 10.96 -7.68
C GLY A 71 7.72 9.69 -7.12
N ARG A 72 7.55 9.46 -5.81
CA ARG A 72 8.05 8.24 -5.18
C ARG A 72 7.31 7.02 -5.71
N ILE A 73 8.08 5.99 -6.05
CA ILE A 73 7.53 4.74 -6.58
C ILE A 73 7.54 3.71 -5.45
N TYR A 74 6.35 3.19 -5.15
CA TYR A 74 6.16 2.18 -4.10
C TYR A 74 5.92 0.82 -4.73
N GLN A 75 6.39 -0.23 -4.06
CA GLN A 75 6.09 -1.61 -4.44
C GLN A 75 5.99 -2.47 -3.19
N LYS A 76 5.33 -3.61 -3.31
CA LYS A 76 5.30 -4.59 -2.22
C LYS A 76 6.68 -5.21 -2.05
N THR A 77 7.05 -5.45 -0.81
CA THR A 77 8.23 -6.24 -0.48
C THR A 77 7.87 -7.73 -0.57
N LYS A 78 8.87 -8.60 -0.41
CA LYS A 78 8.59 -10.03 -0.32
C LYS A 78 7.63 -10.32 0.84
N LEU A 79 7.82 -9.66 1.98
CA LEU A 79 6.91 -9.78 3.12
C LEU A 79 5.49 -9.33 2.73
N GLY A 80 5.38 -8.23 1.99
CA GLY A 80 4.10 -7.75 1.49
C GLY A 80 3.43 -8.78 0.59
N ASP A 81 4.18 -9.41 -0.30
CA ASP A 81 3.63 -10.44 -1.18
C ASP A 81 3.15 -11.65 -0.38
N ASP A 82 3.88 -12.05 0.66
CA ASP A 82 3.48 -13.16 1.53
C ASP A 82 2.17 -12.82 2.27
N VAL A 83 2.03 -11.59 2.75
CA VAL A 83 0.81 -11.13 3.41
C VAL A 83 -0.36 -11.12 2.42
N LEU A 84 -0.13 -10.65 1.20
CA LEU A 84 -1.16 -10.65 0.16
C LEU A 84 -1.65 -12.06 -0.13
N GLU A 85 -0.75 -13.01 -0.23
CA GLU A 85 -1.12 -14.40 -0.47
C GLU A 85 -2.01 -14.94 0.66
N LYS A 86 -1.67 -14.62 1.91
CA LYS A 86 -2.49 -15.02 3.06
C LYS A 86 -3.87 -14.38 3.02
N ILE A 87 -3.94 -13.10 2.67
CA ILE A 87 -5.23 -12.40 2.55
C ILE A 87 -6.10 -13.10 1.51
N ARG A 88 -5.53 -13.46 0.36
CA ARG A 88 -6.27 -14.13 -0.71
C ARG A 88 -6.77 -15.51 -0.31
N LYS A 89 -6.01 -16.22 0.54
CA LYS A 89 -6.42 -17.55 0.99
C LYS A 89 -7.61 -17.51 1.94
N PHE A 90 -7.74 -16.43 2.72
CA PHE A 90 -8.80 -16.33 3.73
C PHE A 90 -9.99 -15.49 3.27
N ASP A 91 -9.88 -14.87 2.11
CA ASP A 91 -10.98 -14.16 1.48
C ASP A 91 -11.53 -14.99 0.32
#